data_0c8c309091d7012557d94763fe094d18
#
_entry.id   0c8c309091d7012557d94763fe094d18
#
_cell.length_a   1.000
_cell.length_b   1.000
_cell.length_c   1.000
_cell.angle_alpha   90.00
_cell.angle_beta   90.00
_cell.angle_gamma   90.00
#
_symmetry.space_group_name_H-M   'P 1'
#
loop_
_entity.id
_entity.type
_entity.pdbx_description
1 polymer ?
#
loop_
_entity_poly.entity_id
_entity_poly.type
_entity_poly.pdbx_seq_one_letter_code
_entity_poly.pdbx_strand_id
1 'polypeptide(L)'
;MSQRKTSIIIFLCLFVFAVYAQYVPDILGNGYLRRTFQMPDDYEGKVVCTLVKKPQLDSVKQAMLYIHGYNDYFFQKQLGDSVNAHGYNFYAMDLRKYGRSILPNQNPF
;
A
#
# COMPACT_ATOMS: atom_id res chain seq x y z
N MET A 1 8.27 -40.55 7.33
CA MET A 1 7.31 -39.79 8.15
C MET A 1 7.81 -38.40 8.54
N SER A 2 9.08 -38.19 8.84
CA SER A 2 9.64 -36.86 9.16
C SER A 2 9.60 -35.88 7.98
N GLN A 3 9.73 -36.37 6.74
CA GLN A 3 9.75 -35.52 5.53
C GLN A 3 8.41 -34.82 5.25
N ARG A 4 7.26 -35.45 5.53
CA ARG A 4 5.95 -34.85 5.30
C ARG A 4 5.68 -33.67 6.25
N LYS A 5 6.09 -33.78 7.51
CA LYS A 5 5.93 -32.72 8.51
C LYS A 5 6.77 -31.50 8.18
N THR A 6 7.99 -31.70 7.72
CA THR A 6 8.91 -30.62 7.31
C THR A 6 8.37 -29.85 6.13
N SER A 7 7.79 -30.52 5.11
CA SER A 7 7.22 -29.88 3.94
C SER A 7 6.02 -28.98 4.28
N ILE A 8 5.16 -29.41 5.20
CA ILE A 8 4.01 -28.62 5.67
C ILE A 8 4.47 -27.33 6.38
N ILE A 9 5.49 -27.42 7.22
CA ILE A 9 6.04 -26.26 7.94
C ILE A 9 6.64 -25.24 6.95
N ILE A 10 7.40 -25.69 5.95
CA ILE A 10 7.97 -24.82 4.91
C ILE A 10 6.88 -24.11 4.13
N PHE A 11 5.81 -24.80 3.74
CA PHE A 11 4.68 -24.23 3.02
C PHE A 11 3.97 -23.15 3.85
N LEU A 12 3.76 -23.39 5.14
CA LEU A 12 3.13 -22.44 6.05
C LEU A 12 4.00 -21.18 6.24
N CYS A 13 5.32 -21.32 6.37
CA CYS A 13 6.24 -20.21 6.47
C CYS A 13 6.25 -19.35 5.20
N LEU A 14 6.20 -19.94 4.01
CA LEU A 14 6.11 -19.22 2.74
C LEU A 14 4.80 -18.44 2.62
N PHE A 15 3.68 -19.01 3.04
CA PHE A 15 2.39 -18.33 3.04
C PHE A 15 2.37 -17.12 3.96
N VAL A 16 2.89 -17.25 5.19
CA VAL A 16 2.99 -16.14 6.15
C VAL A 16 3.89 -15.04 5.60
N PHE A 17 5.03 -15.38 5.01
CA PHE A 17 5.93 -14.42 4.38
C PHE A 17 5.23 -13.64 3.25
N ALA A 18 4.46 -14.30 2.40
CA ALA A 18 3.70 -13.66 1.32
C ALA A 18 2.67 -12.66 1.85
N VAL A 19 1.98 -12.96 2.97
CA VAL A 19 1.03 -12.05 3.61
C VAL A 19 1.74 -10.79 4.14
N TYR A 20 2.88 -10.94 4.80
CA TYR A 20 3.66 -9.80 5.31
C TYR A 20 4.33 -8.99 4.22
N ALA A 21 4.61 -9.57 3.04
CA ALA A 21 5.22 -8.88 1.90
C ALA A 21 4.27 -7.90 1.18
N GLN A 22 2.99 -7.81 1.58
CA GLN A 22 2.01 -6.93 0.93
C GLN A 22 2.33 -5.44 1.11
N TYR A 23 2.84 -5.05 2.27
CA TYR A 23 3.28 -3.69 2.54
C TYR A 23 4.80 -3.61 2.52
N VAL A 24 5.30 -2.58 1.85
CA VAL A 24 6.72 -2.28 1.78
C VAL A 24 6.96 -0.83 2.20
N PRO A 25 8.18 -0.45 2.62
CA PRO A 25 8.50 0.95 2.90
C PRO A 25 8.21 1.83 1.69
N ASP A 26 7.58 2.99 1.95
CA ASP A 26 7.32 3.97 0.90
C ASP A 26 8.51 4.92 0.75
N ILE A 27 8.59 5.56 -0.42
CA ILE A 27 9.64 6.55 -0.74
C ILE A 27 9.64 7.75 0.23
N LEU A 28 8.51 8.04 0.85
CA LEU A 28 8.41 9.11 1.85
C LEU A 28 9.24 8.84 3.11
N GLY A 29 9.55 7.59 3.41
CA GLY A 29 10.28 7.21 4.61
C GLY A 29 9.47 7.43 5.89
N ASN A 30 10.15 7.51 7.04
CA ASN A 30 9.57 7.87 8.36
C ASN A 30 8.32 7.07 8.75
N GLY A 31 8.30 5.75 8.49
CA GLY A 31 7.20 4.88 8.86
C GLY A 31 6.06 4.81 7.86
N TYR A 32 6.15 5.52 6.73
CA TYR A 32 5.20 5.36 5.64
C TYR A 32 5.41 4.03 4.93
N LEU A 33 4.31 3.33 4.70
CA LEU A 33 4.28 2.04 4.01
C LEU A 33 3.35 2.15 2.80
N ARG A 34 3.58 1.32 1.78
CA ARG A 34 2.71 1.25 0.61
C ARG A 34 2.37 -0.18 0.26
N ARG A 35 1.21 -0.36 -0.34
CA ARG A 35 0.75 -1.62 -0.90
C ARG A 35 0.13 -1.38 -2.26
N THR A 36 0.53 -2.19 -3.24
CA THR A 36 -0.02 -2.14 -4.59
C THR A 36 -1.13 -3.16 -4.75
N PHE A 37 -2.26 -2.73 -5.29
CA PHE A 37 -3.43 -3.58 -5.57
C PHE A 37 -3.58 -3.75 -7.07
N GLN A 38 -3.74 -5.01 -7.50
CA GLN A 38 -4.10 -5.31 -8.87
C GLN A 38 -5.56 -4.94 -9.09
N MET A 39 -5.82 -4.20 -10.18
CA MET A 39 -7.16 -3.84 -10.62
C MET A 39 -7.47 -4.61 -11.91
N PRO A 40 -8.75 -4.69 -12.33
CA PRO A 40 -9.08 -5.25 -13.63
C PRO A 40 -8.33 -4.53 -14.75
N ASP A 41 -7.86 -5.28 -15.75
CA ASP A 41 -7.20 -4.72 -16.92
C ASP A 41 -8.14 -3.77 -17.67
N ASP A 42 -7.57 -2.72 -18.26
CA ASP A 42 -8.28 -1.84 -19.17
C ASP A 42 -7.66 -1.89 -20.57
N TYR A 43 -7.98 -0.91 -21.42
CA TYR A 43 -7.50 -0.87 -22.80
C TYR A 43 -5.98 -0.77 -22.94
N GLU A 44 -5.27 -0.34 -21.88
CA GLU A 44 -3.80 -0.31 -21.85
C GLU A 44 -3.19 -1.56 -21.22
N GLY A 45 -4.00 -2.52 -20.77
CA GLY A 45 -3.58 -3.75 -20.12
C GLY A 45 -3.60 -3.66 -18.61
N LYS A 46 -2.52 -4.06 -17.96
CA LYS A 46 -2.42 -4.14 -16.50
C LYS A 46 -2.61 -2.78 -15.83
N VAL A 47 -3.45 -2.75 -14.79
CA VAL A 47 -3.75 -1.54 -14.01
C VAL A 47 -3.57 -1.84 -12.52
N VAL A 48 -3.01 -0.89 -11.80
CA VAL A 48 -2.81 -0.99 -10.34
C VAL A 48 -3.26 0.29 -9.66
N CYS A 49 -3.60 0.21 -8.38
CA CYS A 49 -3.68 1.36 -7.49
C CYS A 49 -2.79 1.12 -6.27
N THR A 50 -2.43 2.18 -5.57
CA THR A 50 -1.47 2.10 -4.46
C THR A 50 -2.05 2.76 -3.23
N LEU A 51 -2.06 2.02 -2.13
CA LEU A 51 -2.43 2.55 -0.81
C LEU A 51 -1.15 2.84 -0.03
N VAL A 52 -1.04 4.07 0.44
CA VAL A 52 0.01 4.51 1.37
C VAL A 52 -0.61 4.62 2.75
N LYS A 53 0.11 4.20 3.77
CA LYS A 53 -0.36 4.33 5.15
C LYS A 53 0.76 4.79 6.09
N LYS A 54 0.37 5.51 7.13
CA LYS A 54 1.19 5.74 8.30
C LYS A 54 0.38 5.31 9.52
N PRO A 55 0.63 4.11 10.06
CA PRO A 55 -0.17 3.58 11.16
C PRO A 55 0.17 4.25 12.48
N GLN A 56 -0.83 4.31 13.36
CA GLN A 56 -0.68 4.56 14.78
C GLN A 56 -0.50 3.22 15.54
N LEU A 57 -0.53 3.29 16.86
CA LEU A 57 -0.58 2.10 17.71
C LEU A 57 -1.85 1.30 17.44
N ASP A 58 -1.78 -0.02 17.68
CA ASP A 58 -2.88 -0.95 17.38
C ASP A 58 -4.20 -0.62 18.06
N SER A 59 -4.17 0.12 19.19
CA SER A 59 -5.37 0.54 19.91
C SER A 59 -6.18 1.62 19.18
N VAL A 60 -5.61 2.31 18.19
CA VAL A 60 -6.28 3.38 17.46
C VAL A 60 -7.20 2.78 16.40
N LYS A 61 -8.50 3.10 16.49
CA LYS A 61 -9.53 2.59 15.58
C LYS A 61 -9.95 3.61 14.52
N GLN A 62 -9.66 4.88 14.73
CA GLN A 62 -10.05 5.96 13.82
C GLN A 62 -9.00 6.12 12.72
N ALA A 63 -9.46 6.38 11.51
CA ALA A 63 -8.61 6.54 10.36
C ALA A 63 -9.10 7.67 9.46
N MET A 64 -8.16 8.31 8.77
CA MET A 64 -8.44 9.27 7.70
C MET A 64 -7.88 8.72 6.40
N LEU A 65 -8.68 8.77 5.33
CA LEU A 65 -8.26 8.43 3.98
C LEU A 65 -8.21 9.71 3.13
N TYR A 66 -7.04 10.00 2.58
CA TYR A 66 -6.84 11.06 1.62
C TYR A 66 -6.90 10.50 0.20
N ILE A 67 -7.70 11.13 -0.65
CA ILE A 67 -7.77 10.81 -2.08
C ILE A 67 -7.45 12.09 -2.86
N HIS A 68 -6.43 12.02 -3.72
CA HIS A 68 -5.97 13.16 -4.52
C HIS A 68 -6.99 13.58 -5.58
N GLY A 69 -6.79 14.78 -6.13
CA GLY A 69 -7.59 15.30 -7.22
C GLY A 69 -7.05 14.90 -8.60
N TYR A 70 -7.59 15.54 -9.63
CA TYR A 70 -7.20 15.32 -11.03
C TYR A 70 -5.73 15.67 -11.25
N ASN A 71 -5.04 14.83 -11.98
CA ASN A 71 -3.62 14.98 -12.33
C ASN A 71 -2.71 15.22 -11.12
N ASP A 72 -2.91 14.44 -10.06
CA ASP A 72 -2.22 14.59 -8.79
C ASP A 72 -1.81 13.21 -8.26
N TYR A 73 -1.21 13.16 -7.10
CA TYR A 73 -0.87 11.96 -6.35
C TYR A 73 -0.56 12.35 -4.91
N PHE A 74 -0.40 11.37 -4.03
CA PHE A 74 -0.07 11.68 -2.64
C PHE A 74 1.43 11.91 -2.46
N PHE A 75 1.80 13.12 -2.03
CA PHE A 75 3.17 13.49 -1.68
C PHE A 75 3.23 14.40 -0.44
N GLN A 76 2.09 14.78 0.12
CA GLN A 76 2.00 15.74 1.23
C GLN A 76 2.29 15.05 2.57
N LYS A 77 3.56 14.76 2.83
CA LYS A 77 4.02 14.11 4.04
C LYS A 77 3.53 14.85 5.29
N GLN A 78 3.55 16.18 5.27
CA GLN A 78 3.09 16.98 6.39
C GLN A 78 1.64 16.71 6.77
N LEU A 79 0.78 16.46 5.79
CA LEU A 79 -0.62 16.11 6.05
C LEU A 79 -0.71 14.79 6.82
N GLY A 80 -0.04 13.74 6.36
CA GLY A 80 -0.03 12.45 7.03
C GLY A 80 0.57 12.52 8.43
N ASP A 81 1.68 13.24 8.59
CA ASP A 81 2.32 13.44 9.88
C ASP A 81 1.38 14.17 10.86
N SER A 82 0.67 15.20 10.39
CA SER A 82 -0.28 15.97 11.20
C SER A 82 -1.47 15.11 11.63
N VAL A 83 -2.06 14.37 10.71
CA VAL A 83 -3.18 13.45 11.00
C VAL A 83 -2.74 12.42 12.04
N ASN A 84 -1.57 11.87 11.86
CA ASN A 84 -1.00 10.89 12.78
C ASN A 84 -0.73 11.49 14.16
N ALA A 85 -0.22 12.73 14.22
CA ALA A 85 0.02 13.46 15.46
C ALA A 85 -1.27 13.75 16.22
N HIS A 86 -2.40 13.84 15.53
CA HIS A 86 -3.73 14.02 16.14
C HIS A 86 -4.40 12.69 16.54
N GLY A 87 -3.68 11.58 16.48
CA GLY A 87 -4.14 10.29 16.99
C GLY A 87 -4.94 9.45 16.00
N TYR A 88 -4.85 9.72 14.70
CA TYR A 88 -5.53 8.94 13.66
C TYR A 88 -4.55 8.08 12.87
N ASN A 89 -5.00 6.90 12.46
CA ASN A 89 -4.33 6.18 11.38
C ASN A 89 -4.50 6.97 10.09
N PHE A 90 -3.43 7.13 9.35
CA PHE A 90 -3.46 7.86 8.09
C PHE A 90 -3.31 6.92 6.90
N TYR A 91 -4.18 7.11 5.92
CA TYR A 91 -4.14 6.42 4.63
C TYR A 91 -4.25 7.43 3.50
N ALA A 92 -3.55 7.16 2.41
CA ALA A 92 -3.68 7.92 1.16
C ALA A 92 -3.67 6.95 -0.01
N MET A 93 -4.37 7.26 -1.07
CA MET A 93 -4.43 6.40 -2.25
C MET A 93 -3.96 7.16 -3.47
N ASP A 94 -3.00 6.60 -4.19
CA ASP A 94 -2.71 6.99 -5.56
C ASP A 94 -3.64 6.20 -6.48
N LEU A 95 -4.56 6.90 -7.13
CA LEU A 95 -5.54 6.29 -8.03
C LEU A 95 -4.83 5.67 -9.24
N ARG A 96 -5.57 4.85 -9.99
CA ARG A 96 -5.05 4.20 -11.18
C ARG A 96 -4.37 5.20 -12.11
N LYS A 97 -3.17 4.87 -12.58
CA LYS A 97 -2.38 5.65 -13.55
C LYS A 97 -1.88 7.01 -13.02
N TYR A 98 -1.88 7.20 -11.70
CA TYR A 98 -1.33 8.40 -11.07
C TYR A 98 -0.24 8.04 -10.08
N GLY A 99 0.78 8.87 -9.97
CA GLY A 99 1.85 8.74 -8.99
C GLY A 99 2.47 7.34 -8.96
N ARG A 100 2.40 6.67 -7.81
CA ARG A 100 2.92 5.30 -7.62
C ARG A 100 2.18 4.25 -8.44
N SER A 101 1.00 4.59 -8.96
CA SER A 101 0.12 3.66 -9.65
C SER A 101 0.26 3.72 -11.18
N ILE A 102 1.06 4.63 -11.73
CA ILE A 102 1.31 4.66 -13.17
C ILE A 102 2.41 3.66 -13.52
N LEU A 103 2.12 2.78 -14.47
CA LEU A 103 3.06 1.80 -14.99
C LEU A 103 3.75 2.34 -16.25
N PRO A 104 4.92 1.77 -16.65
CA PRO A 104 5.58 2.18 -17.88
C PRO A 104 4.62 2.15 -19.09
N ASN A 105 4.72 3.14 -19.96
CA ASN A 105 3.92 3.29 -21.17
C ASN A 105 2.43 3.57 -20.96
N GLN A 106 2.01 3.91 -19.75
CA GLN A 106 0.64 4.33 -19.46
C GLN A 106 0.50 5.85 -19.61
N ASN A 107 -0.72 6.26 -20.00
CA ASN A 107 -1.12 7.65 -20.07
C ASN A 107 -2.09 7.95 -18.89
N PRO A 108 -1.84 8.97 -18.08
CA PRO A 108 -2.72 9.32 -16.97
C PRO A 108 -4.06 9.93 -17.40
N PHE A 109 -4.23 10.29 -18.68
CA PHE A 109 -5.44 10.94 -19.19
C PHE A 109 -6.27 10.04 -20.10
#